data_dc5a31a0bbb9c0bf231173fdb3d12a3a
#
_entry.id   dc5a31a0bbb9c0bf231173fdb3d12a3a
#
_cell.length_a   1.000
_cell.length_b   1.000
_cell.length_c   1.000
_cell.angle_alpha   90.00
_cell.angle_beta   90.00
_cell.angle_gamma   90.00
#
_symmetry.space_group_name_H-M   'P 1'
#
loop_
_entity.id
_entity.type
_entity.pdbx_description
1 polymer ?
#
loop_
_entity_poly.entity_id
_entity_poly.type
_entity_poly.pdbx_seq_one_letter_code
_entity_poly.pdbx_strand_id
1 'polypeptide(L)'
;MCIRDRDILFIPGVTSFVPIFWPILALIVAVVVHEYGHGLMARAHGMRIRSFGILMAGIIPVGAFYEPDQEEMRIAPQRDRLRMFAAGPSVNIVMTYFVVILLAVVSSGLTAKQDGVYAVGIVEGLSLIHI
;
A
#
# COMPACT_ATOMS: atom_id res chain seq x y z
N MET A 1 -5.82 2.63 33.80
CA MET A 1 -5.19 2.84 32.49
C MET A 1 -6.33 2.85 31.49
N CYS A 2 -6.87 4.04 31.19
CA CYS A 2 -7.94 4.16 30.19
C CYS A 2 -7.30 4.19 28.81
N ILE A 3 -7.30 3.05 28.13
CA ILE A 3 -7.03 3.01 26.70
C ILE A 3 -8.21 3.73 26.05
N ARG A 4 -7.98 4.86 25.43
CA ARG A 4 -8.98 5.52 24.61
C ARG A 4 -9.34 4.58 23.48
N ASP A 5 -10.60 4.15 23.41
CA ASP A 5 -11.10 3.19 22.39
C ASP A 5 -10.82 3.61 20.93
N ARG A 6 -10.45 4.86 20.72
CA ARG A 6 -10.04 5.38 19.40
C ARG A 6 -8.67 4.89 18.92
N ASP A 7 -7.82 4.41 19.81
CA ASP A 7 -6.45 3.99 19.47
C ASP A 7 -6.39 2.52 19.06
N ILE A 8 -7.49 1.78 19.21
CA ILE A 8 -7.62 0.38 18.83
C ILE A 8 -7.88 0.24 17.33
N LEU A 9 -8.52 1.21 16.70
CA LEU A 9 -8.75 1.23 15.26
C LEU A 9 -7.73 2.15 14.59
N PHE A 10 -6.85 1.58 13.80
CA PHE A 10 -5.92 2.31 12.93
C PHE A 10 -6.70 2.96 11.76
N ILE A 11 -7.36 4.08 12.03
CA ILE A 11 -8.04 4.85 10.99
C ILE A 11 -7.12 6.00 10.58
N PRO A 12 -6.60 6.00 9.34
CA PRO A 12 -5.77 7.09 8.83
C PRO A 12 -6.50 8.44 8.93
N GLY A 13 -5.86 9.44 9.55
CA GLY A 13 -6.41 10.77 9.74
C GLY A 13 -7.25 10.97 11.01
N VAL A 14 -7.60 9.90 11.74
CA VAL A 14 -8.30 9.97 13.04
C VAL A 14 -7.33 9.75 14.20
N THR A 15 -6.33 8.88 13.98
CA THR A 15 -5.24 8.68 14.95
C THR A 15 -4.11 9.64 14.62
N SER A 16 -3.61 10.34 15.62
CA SER A 16 -2.51 11.31 15.48
C SER A 16 -1.17 10.70 15.06
N PHE A 17 -1.10 9.36 15.05
CA PHE A 17 0.11 8.60 14.75
C PHE A 17 0.37 8.43 13.25
N VAL A 18 -0.68 8.35 12.41
CA VAL A 18 -0.52 8.16 10.96
C VAL A 18 -1.20 9.30 10.20
N PRO A 19 -0.44 10.28 9.68
CA PRO A 19 -0.99 11.29 8.79
C PRO A 19 -1.66 10.64 7.57
N ILE A 20 -2.82 11.16 7.18
CA ILE A 20 -3.63 10.65 6.06
C ILE A 20 -2.87 10.61 4.72
N PHE A 21 -1.85 11.43 4.59
CA PHE A 21 -1.03 11.53 3.39
C PHE A 21 -0.35 10.20 3.01
N TRP A 22 0.25 9.49 3.98
CA TRP A 22 1.00 8.28 3.72
C TRP A 22 0.14 7.11 3.21
N PRO A 23 -1.02 6.80 3.81
CA PRO A 23 -1.92 5.80 3.29
C PRO A 23 -2.44 6.11 1.89
N ILE A 24 -2.75 7.37 1.59
CA ILE A 24 -3.20 7.79 0.25
C ILE A 24 -2.06 7.58 -0.76
N LEU A 25 -0.85 8.00 -0.43
CA LEU A 25 0.31 7.79 -1.30
C LEU A 25 0.56 6.30 -1.56
N ALA A 26 0.51 5.48 -0.51
CA ALA A 26 0.67 4.02 -0.63
C ALA A 26 -0.42 3.40 -1.51
N LEU A 27 -1.66 3.84 -1.37
CA LEU A 27 -2.78 3.38 -2.20
C LEU A 27 -2.55 3.73 -3.68
N ILE A 28 -2.14 4.96 -3.98
CA ILE A 28 -1.86 5.40 -5.35
C ILE A 28 -0.76 4.54 -5.97
N VAL A 29 0.34 4.32 -5.23
CA VAL A 29 1.45 3.47 -5.70
C VAL A 29 0.97 2.04 -5.94
N ALA A 30 0.18 1.48 -5.01
CA ALA A 30 -0.35 0.12 -5.14
C ALA A 30 -1.25 -0.04 -6.37
N VAL A 31 -2.11 0.95 -6.65
CA VAL A 31 -2.98 0.93 -7.84
C VAL A 31 -2.17 1.04 -9.13
N VAL A 32 -1.19 1.93 -9.20
CA VAL A 32 -0.31 2.07 -10.38
C VAL A 32 0.44 0.77 -10.66
N VAL A 33 1.02 0.16 -9.63
CA VAL A 33 1.76 -1.12 -9.74
C VAL A 33 0.82 -2.25 -10.16
N HIS A 34 -0.41 -2.28 -9.65
CA HIS A 34 -1.45 -3.23 -10.00
C HIS A 34 -1.78 -3.19 -11.50
N GLU A 35 -2.10 -2.00 -12.01
CA GLU A 35 -2.43 -1.80 -13.43
C GLU A 35 -1.22 -2.10 -14.35
N TYR A 36 -0.02 -1.74 -13.89
CA TYR A 36 1.20 -2.09 -14.60
C TYR A 36 1.41 -3.61 -14.69
N GLY A 37 1.05 -4.37 -13.64
CA GLY A 37 1.07 -5.82 -13.64
C GLY A 37 0.18 -6.43 -14.73
N HIS A 38 -1.04 -5.94 -14.90
CA HIS A 38 -1.94 -6.34 -15.98
C HIS A 38 -1.33 -6.05 -17.35
N GLY A 39 -0.84 -4.83 -17.56
CA GLY A 39 -0.23 -4.41 -18.82
C GLY A 39 1.01 -5.23 -19.20
N LEU A 40 1.89 -5.51 -18.23
CA LEU A 40 3.08 -6.31 -18.45
C LEU A 40 2.72 -7.74 -18.87
N MET A 41 1.76 -8.37 -18.19
CA MET A 41 1.33 -9.72 -18.52
C MET A 41 0.63 -9.80 -19.88
N ALA A 42 -0.19 -8.82 -20.24
CA ALA A 42 -0.81 -8.75 -21.57
C ALA A 42 0.26 -8.66 -22.66
N ARG A 43 1.27 -7.82 -22.49
CA ARG A 43 2.41 -7.71 -23.43
C ARG A 43 3.21 -9.00 -23.53
N ALA A 44 3.44 -9.68 -22.40
CA ALA A 44 4.15 -10.96 -22.37
C ALA A 44 3.42 -12.06 -23.17
N HIS A 45 2.10 -11.98 -23.28
CA HIS A 45 1.27 -12.91 -24.08
C HIS A 45 0.94 -12.38 -25.49
N GLY A 46 1.61 -11.30 -25.92
CA GLY A 46 1.44 -10.71 -27.25
C GLY A 46 0.15 -9.93 -27.47
N MET A 47 -0.62 -9.68 -26.41
CA MET A 47 -1.85 -8.86 -26.49
C MET A 47 -1.51 -7.38 -26.62
N ARG A 48 -2.24 -6.68 -27.47
CA ARG A 48 -2.07 -5.22 -27.62
C ARG A 48 -2.71 -4.48 -26.48
N ILE A 49 -2.01 -3.45 -26.01
CA ILE A 49 -2.55 -2.49 -25.05
C ILE A 49 -3.07 -1.31 -25.87
N ARG A 50 -4.36 -1.01 -25.71
CA ARG A 50 -5.02 0.10 -26.40
C ARG A 50 -4.70 1.42 -25.73
N SER A 51 -4.82 1.47 -24.41
CA SER A 51 -4.45 2.63 -23.62
C SER A 51 -3.98 2.22 -22.23
N PHE A 52 -3.09 3.04 -21.68
CA PHE A 52 -2.60 2.95 -20.32
C PHE A 52 -2.41 4.37 -19.80
N GLY A 53 -2.90 4.65 -18.61
CA GLY A 53 -2.83 6.01 -18.10
C GLY A 53 -3.09 6.12 -16.60
N ILE A 54 -2.94 7.35 -16.12
CA ILE A 54 -3.24 7.73 -14.75
C ILE A 54 -4.52 8.55 -14.75
N LEU A 55 -5.44 8.19 -13.86
CA LEU A 55 -6.65 8.94 -13.62
C LEU A 55 -6.34 10.12 -12.70
N MET A 56 -6.68 11.31 -13.16
CA MET A 56 -6.45 12.55 -12.44
C MET A 56 -7.78 13.19 -12.03
N ALA A 57 -7.92 13.56 -10.75
CA ALA A 57 -8.98 14.43 -10.28
C ALA A 57 -8.40 15.85 -10.08
N GLY A 58 -8.49 16.67 -11.12
CA GLY A 58 -7.73 17.93 -11.19
C GLY A 58 -6.23 17.68 -11.28
N ILE A 59 -5.48 18.08 -10.27
CA ILE A 59 -4.03 17.86 -10.17
C ILE A 59 -3.65 16.64 -9.32
N ILE A 60 -4.64 15.98 -8.70
CA ILE A 60 -4.42 14.86 -7.79
C ILE A 60 -4.55 13.54 -8.56
N PRO A 61 -3.52 12.67 -8.60
CA PRO A 61 -3.67 11.34 -9.15
C PRO A 61 -4.55 10.49 -8.21
N VAL A 62 -5.66 9.97 -8.71
CA VAL A 62 -6.62 9.17 -7.95
C VAL A 62 -6.60 7.69 -8.32
N GLY A 63 -5.92 7.34 -9.41
CA GLY A 63 -5.84 5.97 -9.85
C GLY A 63 -5.01 5.78 -11.11
N ALA A 64 -4.97 4.56 -11.60
CA ALA A 64 -4.43 4.20 -12.90
C ALA A 64 -5.45 3.35 -13.63
N PHE A 65 -5.30 3.23 -14.94
CA PHE A 65 -6.13 2.33 -15.74
C PHE A 65 -5.30 1.66 -16.83
N TYR A 66 -5.71 0.46 -17.16
CA TYR A 66 -5.18 -0.35 -18.23
C TYR A 66 -6.34 -0.81 -19.12
N GLU A 67 -6.25 -0.59 -20.42
CA GLU A 67 -7.25 -0.99 -21.40
C GLU A 67 -6.62 -1.94 -22.43
N PRO A 68 -6.88 -3.25 -22.34
CA PRO A 68 -6.47 -4.20 -23.36
C PRO A 68 -7.34 -4.08 -24.62
N ASP A 69 -6.84 -4.57 -25.75
CA ASP A 69 -7.66 -4.72 -26.94
C ASP A 69 -8.74 -5.78 -26.68
N GLN A 70 -10.00 -5.38 -26.79
CA GLN A 70 -11.17 -6.21 -26.47
C GLN A 70 -11.29 -7.43 -27.40
N GLU A 71 -10.96 -7.27 -28.67
CA GLU A 71 -11.05 -8.36 -29.65
C GLU A 71 -9.97 -9.40 -29.41
N GLU A 72 -8.72 -8.95 -29.19
CA GLU A 72 -7.64 -9.87 -28.84
C GLU A 72 -7.91 -10.60 -27.53
N MET A 73 -8.48 -9.92 -26.54
CA MET A 73 -8.84 -10.53 -25.26
C MET A 73 -9.93 -11.61 -25.42
N ARG A 74 -10.90 -11.41 -26.32
CA ARG A 74 -11.98 -12.39 -26.56
C ARG A 74 -11.49 -13.68 -27.20
N ILE A 75 -10.55 -13.58 -28.14
CA ILE A 75 -9.98 -14.72 -28.85
C ILE A 75 -8.82 -15.40 -28.11
N ALA A 76 -8.23 -14.71 -27.12
CA ALA A 76 -7.13 -15.24 -26.32
C ALA A 76 -7.53 -16.52 -25.56
N PRO A 77 -6.62 -17.50 -25.42
CA PRO A 77 -6.83 -18.70 -24.62
C PRO A 77 -7.25 -18.34 -23.19
N GLN A 78 -8.16 -19.11 -22.63
CA GLN A 78 -8.67 -18.87 -21.27
C GLN A 78 -7.55 -18.78 -20.23
N ARG A 79 -6.48 -19.59 -20.37
CA ARG A 79 -5.33 -19.59 -19.49
C ARG A 79 -4.62 -18.24 -19.48
N ASP A 80 -4.45 -17.62 -20.64
CA ASP A 80 -3.73 -16.35 -20.77
C ASP A 80 -4.55 -15.19 -20.23
N ARG A 81 -5.87 -15.24 -20.43
CA ARG A 81 -6.81 -14.28 -19.79
C ARG A 81 -6.77 -14.38 -18.27
N LEU A 82 -6.80 -15.61 -17.72
CA LEU A 82 -6.72 -15.81 -16.27
C LEU A 82 -5.38 -15.31 -15.68
N ARG A 83 -4.27 -15.57 -16.37
CA ARG A 83 -2.95 -15.07 -15.96
C ARG A 83 -2.90 -13.55 -15.97
N MET A 84 -3.47 -12.93 -17.00
CA MET A 84 -3.56 -11.48 -17.08
C MET A 84 -4.38 -10.90 -15.94
N PHE A 85 -5.58 -11.47 -15.64
CA PHE A 85 -6.40 -11.00 -14.50
C PHE A 85 -5.74 -11.22 -13.15
N ALA A 86 -4.98 -12.29 -12.98
CA ALA A 86 -4.25 -12.57 -11.76
C ALA A 86 -3.00 -11.70 -11.58
N ALA A 87 -2.47 -11.11 -12.65
CA ALA A 87 -1.18 -10.41 -12.64
C ALA A 87 -1.19 -9.17 -11.73
N GLY A 88 -2.24 -8.36 -11.78
CA GLY A 88 -2.37 -7.17 -10.93
C GLY A 88 -2.27 -7.50 -9.43
N PRO A 89 -3.18 -8.35 -8.91
CA PRO A 89 -3.11 -8.77 -7.50
C PRO A 89 -1.78 -9.44 -7.15
N SER A 90 -1.23 -10.28 -8.04
CA SER A 90 0.03 -11.00 -7.79
C SER A 90 1.21 -10.05 -7.62
N VAL A 91 1.32 -9.03 -8.45
CA VAL A 91 2.39 -8.03 -8.34
C VAL A 91 2.28 -7.26 -7.03
N ASN A 92 1.07 -6.91 -6.58
CA ASN A 92 0.87 -6.25 -5.30
C ASN A 92 1.29 -7.14 -4.11
N ILE A 93 1.01 -8.45 -4.17
CA ILE A 93 1.46 -9.40 -3.14
C ILE A 93 3.00 -9.46 -3.10
N VAL A 94 3.66 -9.56 -4.26
CA VAL A 94 5.12 -9.58 -4.36
C VAL A 94 5.72 -8.29 -3.82
N MET A 95 5.14 -7.14 -4.20
CA MET A 95 5.58 -5.83 -3.68
C MET A 95 5.42 -5.72 -2.17
N THR A 96 4.29 -6.18 -1.64
CA THR A 96 4.05 -6.18 -0.18
C THR A 96 5.11 -7.03 0.53
N TYR A 97 5.39 -8.23 0.02
CA TYR A 97 6.40 -9.10 0.59
C TYR A 97 7.80 -8.47 0.56
N PHE A 98 8.15 -7.82 -0.54
CA PHE A 98 9.41 -7.10 -0.67
C PHE A 98 9.53 -5.95 0.34
N VAL A 99 8.46 -5.14 0.50
CA VAL A 99 8.42 -4.03 1.46
C VAL A 99 8.54 -4.54 2.90
N VAL A 100 7.88 -5.66 3.24
CA VAL A 100 7.98 -6.27 4.57
C VAL A 100 9.41 -6.74 4.86
N ILE A 101 10.07 -7.39 3.90
CA ILE A 101 11.48 -7.79 4.06
C ILE A 101 12.36 -6.55 4.25
N LEU A 102 12.19 -5.53 3.41
CA LEU A 102 12.96 -4.31 3.52
C LEU A 102 12.78 -3.65 4.89
N LEU A 103 11.55 -3.58 5.37
CA LEU A 103 11.23 -3.05 6.69
C LEU A 103 11.89 -3.88 7.80
N ALA A 104 11.86 -5.20 7.70
CA ALA A 104 12.51 -6.09 8.66
C ALA A 104 14.04 -5.88 8.70
N VAL A 105 14.67 -5.73 7.53
CA VAL A 105 16.12 -5.47 7.42
C VAL A 105 16.46 -4.09 8.01
N VAL A 106 15.70 -3.06 7.69
CA VAL A 106 15.93 -1.71 8.22
C VAL A 106 15.72 -1.69 9.74
N SER A 107 14.64 -2.29 10.24
CA SER A 107 14.36 -2.32 11.67
C SER A 107 15.36 -3.16 12.48
N SER A 108 15.95 -4.20 11.89
CA SER A 108 17.01 -4.98 12.55
C SER A 108 18.29 -4.18 12.78
N GLY A 109 18.54 -3.14 11.98
CA GLY A 109 19.67 -2.21 12.16
C GLY A 109 19.38 -1.05 13.14
N LEU A 110 18.13 -0.90 13.58
CA LEU A 110 17.76 0.15 14.52
C LEU A 110 17.97 -0.35 15.96
N THR A 111 18.98 0.20 16.62
CA THR A 111 19.19 -0.02 18.07
C THR A 111 18.52 1.10 18.85
N ALA A 112 17.87 0.76 19.96
CA ALA A 112 17.34 1.77 20.87
C ALA A 112 18.49 2.64 21.38
N LYS A 113 18.37 3.96 21.22
CA LYS A 113 19.41 4.91 21.64
C LYS A 113 19.56 4.98 23.16
N GLN A 114 18.55 4.52 23.89
CA GLN A 114 18.53 4.45 25.35
C GLN A 114 17.70 3.26 25.80
N ASP A 115 18.23 2.47 26.74
CA ASP A 115 17.45 1.48 27.46
C ASP A 115 16.63 2.20 28.53
N GLY A 116 15.32 2.22 28.37
CA GLY A 116 14.44 2.87 29.32
C GLY A 116 12.98 2.92 28.88
N VAL A 117 12.11 3.22 29.82
CA VAL A 117 10.69 3.43 29.57
C VAL A 117 10.47 4.91 29.26
N TYR A 118 9.95 5.22 28.07
CA TYR A 118 9.58 6.59 27.73
C TYR A 118 8.17 6.90 28.23
N ALA A 119 8.02 7.98 29.00
CA ALA A 119 6.70 8.52 29.32
C ALA A 119 6.19 9.28 28.10
N VAL A 120 5.17 8.75 27.42
CA VAL A 120 4.56 9.34 26.20
C VAL A 120 3.61 10.49 26.52
N GLY A 121 3.27 10.69 27.79
CA GLY A 121 2.46 11.81 28.26
C GLY A 121 2.41 11.87 29.77
N ILE A 122 2.42 13.07 30.31
CA ILE A 122 2.19 13.31 31.73
C ILE A 122 0.72 13.71 31.88
N VAL A 123 -0.05 12.92 32.61
CA VAL A 123 -1.39 13.34 33.02
C VAL A 123 -1.24 14.30 34.17
N GLU A 124 -1.64 15.58 33.98
CA GLU A 124 -1.66 16.56 35.04
C GLU A 124 -2.50 16.05 36.21
N GLY A 125 -1.89 15.99 37.41
CA GLY A 125 -2.53 15.49 38.61
C GLY A 125 -2.09 14.11 39.09
N LEU A 126 -1.26 13.35 38.35
CA LEU A 126 -0.58 12.18 38.87
C LEU A 126 0.74 12.55 39.50
N SER A 127 0.73 12.74 40.81
CA SER A 127 1.95 12.91 41.58
C SER A 127 2.75 11.60 41.57
N LEU A 128 3.89 11.61 40.90
CA LEU A 128 4.92 10.57 41.02
C LEU A 128 5.69 10.74 42.35
N ILE A 129 4.94 10.85 43.44
CA ILE A 129 5.56 10.90 44.76
C ILE A 129 5.60 9.45 45.26
N HIS A 130 6.81 9.04 45.54
CA HIS A 130 7.24 7.78 46.16
C HIS A 130 7.48 6.58 45.26
N ILE A 131 8.61 6.67 44.64
CA ILE A 131 9.49 5.49 44.59
C ILE A 131 10.83 5.93 45.18
#